data_0c9c2e8afdaf783982d233254151df6d
#
_entry.id   0c9c2e8afdaf783982d233254151df6d
#
_cell.length_a   1.000
_cell.length_b   1.000
_cell.length_c   1.000
_cell.angle_alpha   90.00
_cell.angle_beta   90.00
_cell.angle_gamma   90.00
#
_symmetry.space_group_name_H-M   'P 1'
#
loop_
_entity.id
_entity.type
_entity.pdbx_description
1 polymer ?
#
loop_
_entity_poly.entity_id
_entity_poly.type
_entity_poly.pdbx_seq_one_letter_code
_entity_poly.pdbx_strand_id
1 'polypeptide(L)'
;MPYCHCNVIAQRLHKCLLGSRIENNIKMKYSDAPSPHAATFIPMVIEDSTRGERAYDIYSRLLKDHILFIGTEIDDHVANLVTAQLLFLEAEDPAKDIQLYINSPGGSITAGMAIYDTMQFVRPDVVTTCIGQAASMAALLLTAGAPKKRFSLPNSRILIHQPLMSDLTGQATDIDIHAKEILRMRSVINQLLADHSGQSLEKIVKDTDRDFIMSAQQAKEYGLIDDIIQKRG
;
A
#
# COMPACT_ATOMS: atom_id res chain seq x y z
N MET A 1 54.77 -18.42 15.00
CA MET A 1 54.71 -19.84 14.58
C MET A 1 53.89 -20.62 15.59
N PRO A 2 52.99 -21.59 15.20
CA PRO A 2 52.70 -22.05 13.86
C PRO A 2 51.19 -22.02 13.50
N TYR A 3 50.96 -21.79 12.22
CA TYR A 3 49.78 -22.25 11.48
C TYR A 3 49.76 -23.80 11.46
N CYS A 4 48.61 -24.40 11.62
CA CYS A 4 48.13 -25.67 11.04
C CYS A 4 46.99 -26.23 11.90
N HIS A 5 45.75 -26.13 11.44
CA HIS A 5 44.69 -27.11 11.75
C HIS A 5 43.36 -26.85 10.98
N CYS A 6 43.43 -26.25 9.80
CA CYS A 6 42.21 -26.06 8.96
C CYS A 6 42.18 -26.88 7.66
N ASN A 7 43.09 -27.85 7.46
CA ASN A 7 43.18 -28.52 6.16
C ASN A 7 42.77 -30.01 6.16
N VAL A 8 42.21 -30.55 7.25
CA VAL A 8 41.83 -31.98 7.34
C VAL A 8 40.34 -32.23 7.16
N ILE A 9 39.49 -31.19 7.31
CA ILE A 9 38.03 -31.34 7.15
C ILE A 9 37.61 -31.19 5.70
N ALA A 10 38.31 -30.40 4.89
CA ALA A 10 37.97 -30.19 3.46
C ALA A 10 38.31 -31.39 2.57
N GLN A 11 39.26 -32.27 2.97
CA GLN A 11 39.63 -33.44 2.15
C GLN A 11 38.77 -34.69 2.43
N ARG A 12 37.98 -34.73 3.50
CA ARG A 12 37.08 -35.87 3.78
C ARG A 12 35.69 -35.74 3.13
N LEU A 13 35.30 -34.56 2.72
CA LEU A 13 34.02 -34.35 2.02
C LEU A 13 34.11 -34.53 0.50
N HIS A 14 35.33 -34.59 -0.06
CA HIS A 14 35.52 -34.75 -1.50
C HIS A 14 35.59 -36.23 -1.95
N LYS A 15 35.66 -37.18 -1.03
CA LYS A 15 35.73 -38.63 -1.34
C LYS A 15 34.42 -39.39 -1.16
N CYS A 16 33.34 -38.72 -0.71
CA CYS A 16 32.04 -39.37 -0.53
C CYS A 16 31.05 -39.07 -1.66
N LEU A 17 31.43 -38.29 -2.69
CA LEU A 17 30.57 -37.90 -3.80
C LEU A 17 30.96 -38.48 -5.17
N LEU A 18 31.86 -39.47 -5.21
CA LEU A 18 32.24 -40.17 -6.44
C LEU A 18 31.97 -41.68 -6.31
N GLY A 19 30.70 -42.03 -6.33
CA GLY A 19 30.34 -43.47 -6.33
C GLY A 19 28.84 -43.64 -6.48
N SER A 20 28.35 -43.47 -7.66
CA SER A 20 27.32 -44.26 -8.40
C SER A 20 26.54 -43.31 -9.35
N ARG A 21 26.87 -43.50 -10.66
CA ARG A 21 26.00 -43.04 -11.72
C ARG A 21 24.65 -43.73 -11.59
N ILE A 22 23.62 -42.97 -11.33
CA ILE A 22 22.27 -43.26 -11.79
C ILE A 22 21.77 -41.95 -12.45
N GLU A 23 21.81 -41.94 -13.76
CA GLU A 23 21.15 -40.96 -14.60
C GLU A 23 19.64 -41.14 -14.43
N ASN A 24 19.04 -40.36 -13.56
CA ASN A 24 17.61 -40.11 -13.62
C ASN A 24 17.42 -38.63 -13.93
N ASN A 25 17.14 -38.39 -15.24
CA ASN A 25 16.61 -37.13 -15.75
C ASN A 25 15.25 -36.82 -15.10
N ILE A 26 15.26 -36.29 -13.89
CA ILE A 26 14.10 -35.60 -13.37
C ILE A 26 14.21 -34.13 -13.83
N LYS A 27 13.74 -33.86 -15.05
CA LYS A 27 13.32 -32.51 -15.44
C LYS A 27 12.13 -32.15 -14.54
N MET A 28 12.40 -31.46 -13.42
CA MET A 28 11.34 -30.67 -12.78
C MET A 28 10.92 -29.60 -13.79
N LYS A 29 9.85 -29.86 -14.51
CA LYS A 29 9.07 -28.79 -15.09
C LYS A 29 8.43 -28.06 -13.93
N TYR A 30 8.99 -26.93 -13.54
CA TYR A 30 8.20 -25.92 -12.85
C TYR A 30 7.08 -25.57 -13.82
N SER A 31 5.87 -26.00 -13.53
CA SER A 31 4.70 -25.51 -14.22
C SER A 31 4.53 -24.05 -13.77
N ASP A 32 4.62 -23.12 -14.70
CA ASP A 32 4.18 -21.75 -14.54
C ASP A 32 2.63 -21.65 -14.40
N ALA A 33 2.04 -22.57 -13.65
CA ALA A 33 0.67 -22.41 -13.22
C ALA A 33 0.67 -21.32 -12.13
N PRO A 34 -0.05 -20.21 -12.29
CA PRO A 34 -0.22 -19.27 -11.22
C PRO A 34 -0.71 -20.05 -10.00
N SER A 35 -0.04 -19.87 -8.87
CA SER A 35 -0.49 -20.41 -7.60
C SER A 35 -1.98 -20.07 -7.49
N PRO A 36 -2.87 -21.02 -7.21
CA PRO A 36 -4.26 -20.65 -6.94
C PRO A 36 -4.16 -19.66 -5.76
N HIS A 37 -4.48 -18.39 -6.02
CA HIS A 37 -4.67 -17.44 -4.95
C HIS A 37 -5.68 -18.12 -4.02
N ALA A 38 -5.24 -18.52 -2.84
CA ALA A 38 -6.11 -19.11 -1.84
C ALA A 38 -7.27 -18.12 -1.73
N ALA A 39 -8.46 -18.52 -2.15
CA ALA A 39 -9.64 -17.67 -2.10
C ALA A 39 -9.73 -17.20 -0.66
N THR A 40 -9.46 -15.92 -0.43
CA THR A 40 -9.49 -15.35 0.91
C THR A 40 -10.91 -15.51 1.40
N PHE A 41 -11.12 -16.42 2.35
CA PHE A 41 -12.45 -16.65 2.91
C PHE A 41 -12.86 -15.38 3.66
N ILE A 42 -13.81 -14.64 3.10
CA ILE A 42 -14.39 -13.46 3.73
C ILE A 42 -15.48 -13.95 4.69
N PRO A 43 -15.34 -13.75 6.02
CA PRO A 43 -16.32 -14.22 6.99
C PRO A 43 -17.66 -13.50 6.83
N MET A 44 -18.72 -14.26 6.97
CA MET A 44 -20.10 -13.74 7.03
C MET A 44 -20.47 -13.44 8.48
N VAL A 45 -21.18 -12.33 8.69
CA VAL A 45 -21.78 -11.94 9.96
C VAL A 45 -23.29 -11.88 9.81
N ILE A 46 -24.02 -12.31 10.84
CA ILE A 46 -25.48 -12.28 10.88
C ILE A 46 -25.88 -11.15 11.83
N GLU A 47 -26.76 -10.28 11.36
CA GLU A 47 -27.34 -9.18 12.13
C GLU A 47 -28.83 -9.44 12.32
N ASP A 48 -29.25 -9.49 13.58
CA ASP A 48 -30.68 -9.59 13.93
C ASP A 48 -31.33 -8.21 13.80
N SER A 49 -32.41 -8.13 13.08
CA SER A 49 -33.21 -6.92 12.96
C SER A 49 -34.68 -7.22 13.23
N THR A 50 -35.48 -6.18 13.48
CA THR A 50 -36.94 -6.29 13.63
C THR A 50 -37.66 -6.88 12.42
N ARG A 51 -36.93 -6.98 11.26
CA ARG A 51 -37.40 -7.55 9.99
C ARG A 51 -36.85 -8.95 9.70
N GLY A 52 -36.17 -9.58 10.70
CA GLY A 52 -35.52 -10.88 10.58
C GLY A 52 -34.00 -10.79 10.46
N GLU A 53 -33.34 -11.95 10.37
CA GLU A 53 -31.88 -12.08 10.23
C GLU A 53 -31.42 -11.65 8.83
N ARG A 54 -30.30 -10.92 8.78
CA ARG A 54 -29.62 -10.57 7.54
C ARG A 54 -28.15 -10.96 7.62
N ALA A 55 -27.68 -11.67 6.61
CA ALA A 55 -26.28 -12.03 6.48
C ALA A 55 -25.55 -10.98 5.61
N TYR A 56 -24.40 -10.55 6.07
CA TYR A 56 -23.47 -9.66 5.36
C TYR A 56 -22.07 -10.27 5.39
N ASP A 57 -21.27 -10.06 4.36
CA ASP A 57 -19.84 -10.21 4.54
C ASP A 57 -19.30 -9.09 5.44
N ILE A 58 -18.13 -9.30 6.07
CA ILE A 58 -17.60 -8.36 7.07
C ILE A 58 -17.35 -6.96 6.50
N TYR A 59 -16.91 -6.85 5.24
CA TYR A 59 -16.65 -5.54 4.62
C TYR A 59 -17.95 -4.80 4.31
N SER A 60 -18.96 -5.50 3.77
CA SER A 60 -20.30 -4.93 3.55
C SER A 60 -20.95 -4.49 4.87
N ARG A 61 -20.70 -5.22 5.98
CA ARG A 61 -21.20 -4.81 7.28
C ARG A 61 -20.51 -3.57 7.80
N LEU A 62 -19.18 -3.48 7.64
CA LEU A 62 -18.42 -2.30 8.05
C LEU A 62 -18.73 -1.07 7.17
N LEU A 63 -19.02 -1.27 5.89
CA LEU A 63 -19.46 -0.20 4.99
C LEU A 63 -20.71 0.53 5.50
N LYS A 64 -21.67 -0.18 6.09
CA LYS A 64 -22.86 0.45 6.73
C LYS A 64 -22.48 1.41 7.87
N ASP A 65 -21.33 1.18 8.50
CA ASP A 65 -20.81 2.07 9.54
C ASP A 65 -19.89 3.17 8.97
N HIS A 66 -19.82 3.32 7.64
CA HIS A 66 -18.94 4.22 6.90
C HIS A 66 -17.45 3.87 7.05
N ILE A 67 -17.14 2.59 7.15
CA ILE A 67 -15.75 2.10 7.28
C ILE A 67 -15.33 1.42 6.00
N LEU A 68 -14.24 1.92 5.40
CA LEU A 68 -13.59 1.42 4.19
C LEU A 68 -12.19 0.92 4.48
N PHE A 69 -11.67 0.03 3.61
CA PHE A 69 -10.31 -0.50 3.69
C PHE A 69 -9.59 -0.43 2.36
N ILE A 70 -8.34 0.02 2.41
CA ILE A 70 -7.33 -0.23 1.38
C ILE A 70 -6.30 -1.17 2.02
N GLY A 71 -6.47 -2.48 1.81
CA GLY A 71 -5.69 -3.53 2.48
C GLY A 71 -4.70 -4.27 1.56
N THR A 72 -4.57 -3.85 0.31
CA THR A 72 -3.73 -4.48 -0.71
C THR A 72 -2.97 -3.43 -1.52
N GLU A 73 -2.25 -3.88 -2.55
CA GLU A 73 -1.73 -2.99 -3.59
C GLU A 73 -2.86 -2.23 -4.28
N ILE A 74 -2.62 -0.97 -4.65
CA ILE A 74 -3.58 -0.09 -5.31
C ILE A 74 -3.47 -0.30 -6.81
N ASP A 75 -4.44 -1.01 -7.37
CA ASP A 75 -4.65 -1.22 -8.80
C ASP A 75 -5.97 -0.57 -9.25
N ASP A 76 -6.29 -0.69 -10.52
CA ASP A 76 -7.53 -0.14 -11.09
C ASP A 76 -8.79 -0.75 -10.48
N HIS A 77 -8.74 -2.04 -10.06
CA HIS A 77 -9.87 -2.70 -9.43
C HIS A 77 -10.14 -2.13 -8.02
N VAL A 78 -9.09 -2.00 -7.22
CA VAL A 78 -9.17 -1.38 -5.89
C VAL A 78 -9.64 0.08 -6.01
N ALA A 79 -9.10 0.84 -6.97
CA ALA A 79 -9.49 2.22 -7.17
C ALA A 79 -10.98 2.36 -7.53
N ASN A 80 -11.46 1.57 -8.47
CA ASN A 80 -12.88 1.59 -8.87
C ASN A 80 -13.79 1.21 -7.71
N LEU A 81 -13.41 0.21 -6.90
CA LEU A 81 -14.19 -0.23 -5.75
C LEU A 81 -14.25 0.85 -4.67
N VAL A 82 -13.11 1.44 -4.29
CA VAL A 82 -13.05 2.49 -3.25
C VAL A 82 -13.79 3.75 -3.71
N THR A 83 -13.61 4.16 -4.96
CA THR A 83 -14.34 5.29 -5.56
C THR A 83 -15.86 5.08 -5.50
N ALA A 84 -16.33 3.89 -5.92
CA ALA A 84 -17.76 3.57 -5.86
C ALA A 84 -18.30 3.58 -4.42
N GLN A 85 -17.52 3.09 -3.45
CA GLN A 85 -17.90 3.11 -2.03
C GLN A 85 -17.94 4.54 -1.47
N LEU A 86 -16.99 5.41 -1.81
CA LEU A 86 -16.99 6.81 -1.39
C LEU A 86 -18.23 7.55 -1.91
N LEU A 87 -18.56 7.38 -3.18
CA LEU A 87 -19.74 8.00 -3.79
C LEU A 87 -21.06 7.44 -3.22
N PHE A 88 -21.08 6.14 -2.93
CA PHE A 88 -22.24 5.51 -2.29
C PHE A 88 -22.49 6.07 -0.88
N LEU A 89 -21.43 6.21 -0.07
CA LEU A 89 -21.55 6.73 1.30
C LEU A 89 -21.93 8.21 1.33
N GLU A 90 -21.42 9.00 0.40
CA GLU A 90 -21.88 10.41 0.24
C GLU A 90 -23.37 10.48 -0.08
N ALA A 91 -23.85 9.59 -0.94
CA ALA A 91 -25.28 9.55 -1.30
C ALA A 91 -26.16 9.08 -0.16
N GLU A 92 -25.65 8.19 0.73
CA GLU A 92 -26.36 7.66 1.89
C GLU A 92 -26.47 8.69 3.01
N ASP A 93 -25.37 9.28 3.44
CA ASP A 93 -25.32 10.32 4.46
C ASP A 93 -24.15 11.30 4.24
N PRO A 94 -24.39 12.43 3.60
CA PRO A 94 -23.33 13.41 3.29
C PRO A 94 -22.78 14.15 4.51
N ALA A 95 -23.36 13.99 5.70
CA ALA A 95 -22.91 14.65 6.93
C ALA A 95 -22.06 13.73 7.82
N LYS A 96 -22.04 12.43 7.56
CA LYS A 96 -21.30 11.46 8.35
C LYS A 96 -19.92 11.21 7.76
N ASP A 97 -18.88 11.37 8.59
CA ASP A 97 -17.50 11.11 8.20
C ASP A 97 -17.29 9.68 7.66
N ILE A 98 -16.42 9.55 6.67
CA ILE A 98 -16.01 8.26 6.10
C ILE A 98 -14.67 7.85 6.74
N GLN A 99 -14.60 6.65 7.32
CA GLN A 99 -13.41 6.10 7.97
C GLN A 99 -12.63 5.23 6.98
N LEU A 100 -11.50 5.69 6.48
CA LEU A 100 -10.64 4.95 5.54
C LEU A 100 -9.43 4.36 6.27
N TYR A 101 -9.41 3.04 6.46
CA TYR A 101 -8.29 2.31 7.02
C TYR A 101 -7.32 1.86 5.91
N ILE A 102 -6.03 2.13 6.09
CA ILE A 102 -5.00 1.91 5.08
C ILE A 102 -3.93 0.96 5.62
N ASN A 103 -3.74 -0.16 4.90
CA ASN A 103 -2.62 -1.10 5.07
C ASN A 103 -2.13 -1.54 3.68
N SER A 104 -1.38 -0.68 3.01
CA SER A 104 -1.05 -0.87 1.60
C SER A 104 0.39 -0.49 1.29
N PRO A 105 1.06 -1.24 0.41
CA PRO A 105 2.39 -0.88 -0.12
C PRO A 105 2.34 0.28 -1.15
N GLY A 106 1.15 0.77 -1.52
CA GLY A 106 0.95 1.67 -2.64
C GLY A 106 0.58 0.92 -3.92
N GLY A 107 0.97 1.43 -5.07
CA GLY A 107 0.67 0.81 -6.37
C GLY A 107 0.58 1.82 -7.50
N SER A 108 -0.34 1.59 -8.45
CA SER A 108 -0.53 2.42 -9.64
C SER A 108 -0.84 3.87 -9.26
N ILE A 109 -0.10 4.79 -9.87
CA ILE A 109 -0.27 6.24 -9.65
C ILE A 109 -1.65 6.70 -10.13
N THR A 110 -2.07 6.27 -11.32
CA THR A 110 -3.35 6.67 -11.89
C THR A 110 -4.52 6.14 -11.08
N ALA A 111 -4.45 4.90 -10.61
CA ALA A 111 -5.42 4.30 -9.72
C ALA A 111 -5.50 5.05 -8.38
N GLY A 112 -4.34 5.36 -7.77
CA GLY A 112 -4.27 6.13 -6.53
C GLY A 112 -4.78 7.56 -6.68
N MET A 113 -4.51 8.23 -7.81
CA MET A 113 -5.05 9.57 -8.09
C MET A 113 -6.57 9.57 -8.27
N ALA A 114 -7.15 8.52 -8.85
CA ALA A 114 -8.61 8.39 -8.92
C ALA A 114 -9.25 8.33 -7.53
N ILE A 115 -8.64 7.60 -6.58
CA ILE A 115 -9.09 7.59 -5.19
C ILE A 115 -8.89 8.97 -4.55
N TYR A 116 -7.70 9.58 -4.73
CA TYR A 116 -7.37 10.89 -4.18
C TYR A 116 -8.40 11.94 -4.61
N ASP A 117 -8.63 12.08 -5.91
CA ASP A 117 -9.56 13.07 -6.44
C ASP A 117 -10.98 12.83 -5.92
N THR A 118 -11.41 11.57 -5.79
CA THR A 118 -12.72 11.23 -5.22
C THR A 118 -12.79 11.58 -3.73
N MET A 119 -11.73 11.33 -2.94
CA MET A 119 -11.68 11.76 -1.53
C MET A 119 -11.82 13.27 -1.37
N GLN A 120 -11.26 14.05 -2.29
CA GLN A 120 -11.38 15.52 -2.28
C GLN A 120 -12.73 16.01 -2.85
N PHE A 121 -13.39 15.20 -3.68
CA PHE A 121 -14.63 15.56 -4.36
C PHE A 121 -15.88 15.34 -3.49
N VAL A 122 -15.92 14.29 -2.69
CA VAL A 122 -17.07 13.97 -1.83
C VAL A 122 -17.21 14.96 -0.68
N ARG A 123 -18.47 15.22 -0.27
CA ARG A 123 -18.77 16.18 0.82
C ARG A 123 -18.39 15.72 2.21
N PRO A 124 -18.55 14.42 2.58
CA PRO A 124 -18.11 13.93 3.90
C PRO A 124 -16.62 14.08 4.08
N ASP A 125 -16.19 14.42 5.29
CA ASP A 125 -14.78 14.34 5.64
C ASP A 125 -14.29 12.88 5.58
N VAL A 126 -13.17 12.66 4.88
CA VAL A 126 -12.52 11.35 4.86
C VAL A 126 -11.46 11.30 5.94
N VAL A 127 -11.75 10.55 6.99
CA VAL A 127 -10.82 10.26 8.10
C VAL A 127 -9.90 9.13 7.67
N THR A 128 -8.60 9.34 7.68
CA THR A 128 -7.63 8.32 7.28
C THR A 128 -6.89 7.74 8.48
N THR A 129 -6.72 6.42 8.50
CA THR A 129 -6.00 5.73 9.59
C THR A 129 -5.06 4.68 9.02
N CYS A 130 -3.75 4.85 9.23
CA CYS A 130 -2.76 3.84 8.88
C CYS A 130 -2.76 2.70 9.91
N ILE A 131 -2.93 1.47 9.44
CA ILE A 131 -2.79 0.23 10.20
C ILE A 131 -1.74 -0.65 9.53
N GLY A 132 -0.60 -0.89 10.18
CA GLY A 132 0.50 -1.66 9.59
C GLY A 132 1.41 -0.81 8.69
N GLN A 133 0.97 -0.49 7.46
CA GLN A 133 1.78 0.37 6.58
C GLN A 133 0.95 1.24 5.63
N ALA A 134 1.51 2.40 5.31
CA ALA A 134 1.10 3.22 4.18
C ALA A 134 2.34 3.64 3.39
N ALA A 135 2.54 3.09 2.21
CA ALA A 135 3.73 3.36 1.40
C ALA A 135 3.37 3.93 0.03
N SER A 136 4.22 4.80 -0.52
CA SER A 136 4.06 5.34 -1.87
C SER A 136 2.70 6.03 -2.05
N MET A 137 1.88 5.63 -3.04
CA MET A 137 0.53 6.17 -3.25
C MET A 137 -0.38 6.04 -2.01
N ALA A 138 -0.24 4.98 -1.22
CA ALA A 138 -1.01 4.82 0.01
C ALA A 138 -0.62 5.86 1.08
N ALA A 139 0.64 6.31 1.13
CA ALA A 139 1.07 7.40 2.01
C ALA A 139 0.47 8.74 1.56
N LEU A 140 0.35 8.99 0.27
CA LEU A 140 -0.35 10.17 -0.25
C LEU A 140 -1.83 10.14 0.18
N LEU A 141 -2.54 9.01 0.00
CA LEU A 141 -3.93 8.88 0.41
C LEU A 141 -4.11 9.06 1.92
N LEU A 142 -3.19 8.53 2.73
CA LEU A 142 -3.19 8.77 4.18
C LEU A 142 -3.09 10.27 4.50
N THR A 143 -2.16 10.96 3.86
CA THR A 143 -1.89 12.38 4.08
C THR A 143 -3.01 13.27 3.54
N ALA A 144 -3.76 12.79 2.55
CA ALA A 144 -4.87 13.48 1.89
C ALA A 144 -6.20 13.43 2.66
N GLY A 145 -6.24 12.79 3.82
CA GLY A 145 -7.39 12.83 4.73
C GLY A 145 -7.73 14.24 5.19
N ALA A 146 -8.96 14.43 5.68
CA ALA A 146 -9.41 15.72 6.18
C ALA A 146 -8.48 16.26 7.28
N PRO A 147 -8.20 17.58 7.31
CA PRO A 147 -7.31 18.17 8.30
C PRO A 147 -7.73 17.85 9.74
N LYS A 148 -6.78 17.45 10.58
CA LYS A 148 -6.95 16.97 11.98
C LYS A 148 -7.66 15.61 12.09
N LYS A 149 -7.88 14.91 10.98
CA LYS A 149 -8.53 13.60 10.91
C LYS A 149 -7.64 12.54 10.23
N ARG A 150 -6.32 12.72 10.27
CA ARG A 150 -5.32 11.79 9.71
C ARG A 150 -4.59 11.09 10.84
N PHE A 151 -4.71 9.79 10.92
CA PHE A 151 -4.23 9.02 12.07
C PHE A 151 -3.33 7.86 11.68
N SER A 152 -2.60 7.35 12.67
CA SER A 152 -1.84 6.11 12.56
C SER A 152 -1.90 5.33 13.86
N LEU A 153 -1.80 4.00 13.78
CA LEU A 153 -1.53 3.17 14.95
C LEU A 153 -0.03 3.23 15.29
N PRO A 154 0.36 2.97 16.55
CA PRO A 154 1.71 3.25 17.06
C PRO A 154 2.84 2.54 16.32
N ASN A 155 2.59 1.31 15.83
CA ASN A 155 3.60 0.47 15.18
C ASN A 155 3.52 0.51 13.65
N SER A 156 2.76 1.44 13.08
CA SER A 156 2.65 1.57 11.63
C SER A 156 3.90 2.20 11.02
N ARG A 157 4.15 1.85 9.77
CA ARG A 157 5.24 2.36 8.95
C ARG A 157 4.67 3.22 7.81
N ILE A 158 5.18 4.42 7.66
CA ILE A 158 4.82 5.32 6.56
C ILE A 158 6.05 5.52 5.68
N LEU A 159 5.89 5.39 4.36
CA LEU A 159 6.98 5.54 3.40
C LEU A 159 6.55 6.45 2.26
N ILE A 160 7.38 7.47 1.99
CA ILE A 160 7.25 8.32 0.80
C ILE A 160 8.47 8.14 -0.09
N HIS A 161 8.27 8.16 -1.40
CA HIS A 161 9.32 8.14 -2.41
C HIS A 161 8.79 8.68 -3.75
N GLN A 162 9.71 8.96 -4.67
CA GLN A 162 9.33 9.38 -6.03
C GLN A 162 8.70 8.22 -6.81
N PRO A 163 7.90 8.51 -7.87
CA PRO A 163 7.39 7.50 -8.78
C PRO A 163 8.47 6.58 -9.31
N LEU A 164 8.18 5.29 -9.33
CA LEU A 164 9.01 4.26 -9.94
C LEU A 164 8.36 3.81 -11.25
N MET A 165 9.17 3.58 -12.27
CA MET A 165 8.74 2.94 -13.50
C MET A 165 9.67 1.74 -13.74
N SER A 166 9.10 0.53 -13.76
CA SER A 166 9.76 -0.67 -14.23
C SER A 166 9.49 -0.79 -15.73
N ASP A 167 10.40 -1.22 -16.55
CA ASP A 167 10.20 -1.59 -17.96
C ASP A 167 9.82 -0.44 -18.92
N LEU A 168 10.78 0.47 -19.12
CA LEU A 168 10.68 1.46 -20.19
C LEU A 168 11.28 0.84 -21.47
N THR A 169 10.45 0.20 -22.27
CA THR A 169 10.82 -0.40 -23.55
C THR A 169 10.00 0.22 -24.68
N GLY A 170 10.61 0.46 -25.83
CA GLY A 170 9.91 1.05 -26.98
C GLY A 170 10.83 1.83 -27.89
N GLN A 171 10.25 2.59 -28.81
CA GLN A 171 10.99 3.51 -29.65
C GLN A 171 11.48 4.71 -28.82
N ALA A 172 12.57 5.34 -29.25
CA ALA A 172 13.14 6.48 -28.51
C ALA A 172 12.13 7.60 -28.23
N THR A 173 11.21 7.84 -29.15
CA THR A 173 10.13 8.84 -29.01
C THR A 173 9.13 8.45 -27.93
N ASP A 174 8.78 7.15 -27.84
CA ASP A 174 7.86 6.65 -26.79
C ASP A 174 8.49 6.75 -25.40
N ILE A 175 9.79 6.43 -25.31
CA ILE A 175 10.57 6.58 -24.09
C ILE A 175 10.58 8.04 -23.61
N ASP A 176 10.77 9.01 -24.51
CA ASP A 176 10.75 10.45 -24.19
C ASP A 176 9.36 10.88 -23.68
N ILE A 177 8.29 10.42 -24.32
CA ILE A 177 6.92 10.71 -23.89
C ILE A 177 6.67 10.19 -22.47
N HIS A 178 7.01 8.93 -22.20
CA HIS A 178 6.83 8.32 -20.88
C HIS A 178 7.72 8.97 -19.82
N ALA A 179 8.96 9.33 -20.17
CA ALA A 179 9.85 10.03 -19.25
C ALA A 179 9.31 11.41 -18.86
N LYS A 180 8.74 12.16 -19.79
CA LYS A 180 8.08 13.45 -19.49
C LYS A 180 6.86 13.27 -18.60
N GLU A 181 6.05 12.25 -18.84
CA GLU A 181 4.85 11.99 -18.04
C GLU A 181 5.19 11.60 -16.60
N ILE A 182 6.18 10.73 -16.38
CA ILE A 182 6.57 10.35 -15.00
C ILE A 182 7.15 11.56 -14.24
N LEU A 183 7.89 12.45 -14.91
CA LEU A 183 8.38 13.68 -14.30
C LEU A 183 7.24 14.64 -13.95
N ARG A 184 6.21 14.73 -14.81
CA ARG A 184 4.99 15.48 -14.51
C ARG A 184 4.27 14.93 -13.30
N MET A 185 4.05 13.61 -13.24
CA MET A 185 3.41 12.93 -12.10
C MET A 185 4.20 13.10 -10.81
N ARG A 186 5.54 13.00 -10.87
CA ARG A 186 6.41 13.30 -9.73
C ARG A 186 6.17 14.70 -9.18
N SER A 187 6.09 15.70 -10.07
CA SER A 187 5.86 17.09 -9.66
C SER A 187 4.50 17.26 -8.99
N VAL A 188 3.45 16.63 -9.53
CA VAL A 188 2.10 16.67 -8.96
C VAL A 188 2.09 16.02 -7.57
N ILE A 189 2.61 14.81 -7.44
CA ILE A 189 2.62 14.07 -6.15
C ILE A 189 3.41 14.84 -5.09
N ASN A 190 4.58 15.38 -5.45
CA ASN A 190 5.39 16.18 -4.52
C ASN A 190 4.66 17.44 -4.07
N GLN A 191 3.95 18.13 -4.97
CA GLN A 191 3.15 19.29 -4.61
C GLN A 191 2.01 18.91 -3.66
N LEU A 192 1.26 17.84 -3.94
CA LEU A 192 0.19 17.35 -3.07
C LEU A 192 0.72 16.97 -1.67
N LEU A 193 1.87 16.28 -1.60
CA LEU A 193 2.50 15.96 -0.32
C LEU A 193 2.92 17.24 0.43
N ALA A 194 3.44 18.26 -0.26
CA ALA A 194 3.79 19.54 0.36
C ALA A 194 2.55 20.25 0.90
N ASP A 195 1.49 20.33 0.10
CA ASP A 195 0.25 21.03 0.46
C ASP A 195 -0.43 20.39 1.68
N HIS A 196 -0.47 19.06 1.74
CA HIS A 196 -1.13 18.34 2.83
C HIS A 196 -0.25 18.23 4.09
N SER A 197 1.08 18.12 3.96
CA SER A 197 1.98 17.99 5.11
C SER A 197 2.43 19.31 5.72
N GLY A 198 2.28 20.43 4.97
CA GLY A 198 2.83 21.73 5.36
C GLY A 198 4.34 21.85 5.24
N GLN A 199 5.03 20.85 4.63
CA GLN A 199 6.45 20.92 4.35
C GLN A 199 6.73 21.74 3.09
N SER A 200 7.93 22.31 2.97
CA SER A 200 8.33 22.98 1.74
C SER A 200 8.48 21.97 0.59
N LEU A 201 8.13 22.39 -0.63
CA LEU A 201 8.29 21.56 -1.83
C LEU A 201 9.72 21.07 -2.00
N GLU A 202 10.72 21.93 -1.72
CA GLU A 202 12.15 21.57 -1.79
C GLU A 202 12.49 20.40 -0.84
N LYS A 203 11.94 20.43 0.39
CA LYS A 203 12.13 19.35 1.36
C LYS A 203 11.47 18.07 0.88
N ILE A 204 10.24 18.12 0.38
CA ILE A 204 9.53 16.95 -0.18
C ILE A 204 10.34 16.36 -1.34
N VAL A 205 10.79 17.17 -2.31
CA VAL A 205 11.59 16.73 -3.46
C VAL A 205 12.87 16.02 -3.02
N LYS A 206 13.55 16.55 -1.99
CA LYS A 206 14.76 15.95 -1.43
C LYS A 206 14.47 14.62 -0.72
N ASP A 207 13.46 14.60 0.13
CA ASP A 207 13.15 13.43 0.99
C ASP A 207 12.54 12.29 0.17
N THR A 208 11.79 12.59 -0.90
CA THR A 208 11.20 11.58 -1.80
C THR A 208 12.17 11.07 -2.88
N ASP A 209 13.40 11.58 -2.98
CA ASP A 209 14.35 11.11 -3.99
C ASP A 209 14.70 9.63 -3.84
N ARG A 210 14.67 9.12 -2.62
CA ARG A 210 14.79 7.71 -2.24
C ARG A 210 13.73 7.35 -1.20
N ASP A 211 13.65 6.08 -0.85
CA ASP A 211 12.75 5.61 0.19
C ASP A 211 12.98 6.37 1.50
N PHE A 212 12.01 7.16 1.89
CA PHE A 212 12.00 7.87 3.16
C PHE A 212 10.98 7.22 4.09
N ILE A 213 11.50 6.37 4.98
CA ILE A 213 10.70 5.54 5.89
C ILE A 213 10.56 6.25 7.24
N MET A 214 9.34 6.32 7.72
CA MET A 214 8.99 6.97 8.99
C MET A 214 8.20 6.03 9.89
N SER A 215 8.50 6.06 11.19
CA SER A 215 7.60 5.58 12.23
C SER A 215 6.37 6.49 12.34
N ALA A 216 5.32 6.04 13.03
CA ALA A 216 4.14 6.87 13.28
C ALA A 216 4.50 8.22 13.92
N GLN A 217 5.44 8.23 14.88
CA GLN A 217 5.88 9.46 15.54
C GLN A 217 6.58 10.43 14.57
N GLN A 218 7.49 9.92 13.76
CA GLN A 218 8.16 10.72 12.73
C GLN A 218 7.20 11.26 11.67
N ALA A 219 6.20 10.47 11.26
CA ALA A 219 5.18 10.89 10.31
C ALA A 219 4.28 12.00 10.87
N LYS A 220 3.98 11.97 12.19
CA LYS A 220 3.28 13.06 12.88
C LYS A 220 4.13 14.33 12.92
N GLU A 221 5.40 14.23 13.28
CA GLU A 221 6.33 15.37 13.31
C GLU A 221 6.56 15.96 11.90
N TYR A 222 6.52 15.10 10.88
CA TYR A 222 6.64 15.50 9.49
C TYR A 222 5.37 16.17 8.94
N GLY A 223 4.20 15.91 9.53
CA GLY A 223 2.91 16.46 9.13
C GLY A 223 2.11 15.58 8.16
N LEU A 224 2.53 14.33 7.94
CA LEU A 224 1.76 13.38 7.11
C LEU A 224 0.51 12.88 7.82
N ILE A 225 0.52 12.87 9.15
CA ILE A 225 -0.62 12.54 10.00
C ILE A 225 -0.77 13.58 11.13
N ASP A 226 -1.95 13.64 11.71
CA ASP A 226 -2.26 14.59 12.78
C ASP A 226 -2.05 14.00 14.17
N ASP A 227 -2.34 12.68 14.37
CA ASP A 227 -2.17 12.03 15.67
C ASP A 227 -1.97 10.51 15.60
N ILE A 228 -1.56 9.93 16.74
CA ILE A 228 -1.33 8.49 16.91
C ILE A 228 -2.38 7.96 17.88
N ILE A 229 -3.22 7.03 17.42
CA ILE A 229 -4.28 6.42 18.22
C ILE A 229 -3.73 5.17 18.92
N GLN A 230 -3.62 5.21 20.25
CA GLN A 230 -3.19 4.05 21.04
C GLN A 230 -4.35 3.15 21.45
N LYS A 231 -5.50 3.73 21.78
CA LYS A 231 -6.74 3.04 22.13
C LYS A 231 -7.93 3.81 21.59
N ARG A 232 -8.96 3.08 21.20
CA ARG A 232 -10.27 3.68 21.00
C ARG A 232 -10.80 4.14 22.35
N GLY A 233 -11.22 5.42 22.42
CA GLY A 233 -11.90 5.96 23.60
C GLY A 233 -13.30 5.41 23.77
#